data_486312fac95be35311b90afcce3d5393
#
_entry.id   486312fac95be35311b90afcce3d5393
#
_cell.length_a   1.000
_cell.length_b   1.000
_cell.length_c   1.000
_cell.angle_alpha   90.00
_cell.angle_beta   90.00
_cell.angle_gamma   90.00
#
_symmetry.space_group_name_H-M   'P 1'
#
loop_
_entity.id
_entity.type
_entity.pdbx_description
1 polymer ?
#
loop_
_entity_poly.entity_id
_entity_poly.type
_entity_poly.pdbx_seq_one_letter_code
_entity_poly.pdbx_strand_id
1 'polypeptide(L)'
;MKIVSLVPSASEIICDLGLEKNLVGVSHECNYPISLRKINTVTSSNIDSTKSQKEIDESVREKVNENLPLYEVDTNQINQLKPDIIITQGVCDVCAISSDQVEVLLKGQLCTLPSSTKIISLNGRSFDDICNDILTIGEALNQKERSQKIVNDAIDERNKMSSMSKFNVRVLCLESVSYTHLRAHETAS
;
A
#
# COMPACT_ATOMS: atom_id res chain seq x y z
N MET A 1 11.39 -15.15 9.53
CA MET A 1 11.29 -13.86 8.83
C MET A 1 10.04 -13.14 9.32
N LYS A 2 10.17 -11.89 9.76
CA LYS A 2 9.10 -11.03 10.27
C LYS A 2 8.90 -9.89 9.29
N ILE A 3 7.67 -9.65 8.89
CA ILE A 3 7.32 -8.66 7.86
C ILE A 3 6.37 -7.63 8.47
N VAL A 4 6.64 -6.35 8.23
CA VAL A 4 5.71 -5.24 8.45
C VAL A 4 5.26 -4.73 7.10
N SER A 5 3.95 -4.61 6.90
CA SER A 5 3.34 -4.07 5.69
C SER A 5 2.61 -2.77 6.02
N LEU A 6 3.05 -1.67 5.42
CA LEU A 6 2.47 -0.35 5.63
C LEU A 6 1.41 0.01 4.57
N VAL A 7 1.09 -0.92 3.66
CA VAL A 7 0.10 -0.72 2.60
C VAL A 7 -0.77 -1.96 2.38
N PRO A 8 -2.08 -1.80 2.13
CA PRO A 8 -3.01 -2.91 1.96
C PRO A 8 -2.60 -3.89 0.85
N SER A 9 -2.23 -3.38 -0.33
CA SER A 9 -1.84 -4.20 -1.48
C SER A 9 -0.69 -5.16 -1.17
N ALA A 10 0.33 -4.68 -0.45
CA ALA A 10 1.43 -5.55 -0.03
C ALA A 10 0.98 -6.64 0.94
N SER A 11 0.08 -6.29 1.88
CA SER A 11 -0.48 -7.26 2.83
C SER A 11 -1.24 -8.38 2.10
N GLU A 12 -2.04 -8.03 1.11
CA GLU A 12 -2.78 -9.00 0.29
C GLU A 12 -1.82 -9.88 -0.52
N ILE A 13 -0.83 -9.30 -1.20
CA ILE A 13 0.18 -10.05 -1.94
C ILE A 13 0.93 -11.04 -1.02
N ILE A 14 1.30 -10.62 0.19
CA ILE A 14 1.98 -11.50 1.17
C ILE A 14 1.07 -12.67 1.58
N CYS A 15 -0.23 -12.42 1.76
CA CYS A 15 -1.21 -13.48 2.03
C CYS A 15 -1.33 -14.45 0.84
N ASP A 16 -1.40 -13.96 -0.37
CA ASP A 16 -1.47 -14.77 -1.59
C ASP A 16 -0.19 -15.58 -1.81
N LEU A 17 0.95 -15.04 -1.39
CA LEU A 17 2.20 -15.78 -1.34
C LEU A 17 2.24 -16.84 -0.21
N GLY A 18 1.20 -16.94 0.63
CA GLY A 18 1.10 -17.89 1.74
C GLY A 18 1.96 -17.55 2.94
N LEU A 19 2.34 -16.31 3.08
CA LEU A 19 3.23 -15.82 4.14
C LEU A 19 2.49 -14.97 5.19
N GLU A 20 1.17 -15.08 5.30
CA GLU A 20 0.35 -14.35 6.28
C GLU A 20 0.92 -14.47 7.71
N LYS A 21 1.37 -15.66 8.09
CA LYS A 21 1.96 -15.93 9.42
C LYS A 21 3.26 -15.17 9.69
N ASN A 22 3.87 -14.63 8.65
CA ASN A 22 5.09 -13.82 8.74
C ASN A 22 4.80 -12.33 8.96
N LEU A 23 3.55 -11.89 8.72
CA LEU A 23 3.11 -10.53 9.03
C LEU A 23 3.02 -10.35 10.54
N VAL A 24 3.83 -9.45 11.08
CA VAL A 24 3.87 -9.10 12.51
C VAL A 24 3.31 -7.71 12.79
N GLY A 25 3.18 -6.87 11.75
CA GLY A 25 2.58 -5.55 11.80
C GLY A 25 1.98 -5.16 10.46
N VAL A 26 0.85 -4.47 10.49
CA VAL A 26 0.14 -4.01 9.29
C VAL A 26 -0.34 -2.56 9.44
N SER A 27 -0.65 -1.89 8.33
CA SER A 27 -1.32 -0.58 8.35
C SER A 27 -2.76 -0.71 8.88
N HIS A 28 -3.28 0.37 9.45
CA HIS A 28 -4.68 0.46 9.88
C HIS A 28 -5.69 0.29 8.72
N GLU A 29 -5.24 0.47 7.49
CA GLU A 29 -6.03 0.25 6.27
C GLU A 29 -6.04 -1.22 5.81
N CYS A 30 -5.22 -2.09 6.38
CA CYS A 30 -5.12 -3.51 6.03
C CYS A 30 -6.28 -4.30 6.65
N ASN A 31 -7.44 -4.31 6.01
CA ASN A 31 -8.66 -4.93 6.51
C ASN A 31 -9.08 -6.20 5.74
N TYR A 32 -8.37 -6.56 4.67
CA TYR A 32 -8.58 -7.76 3.87
C TYR A 32 -7.25 -8.50 3.60
N PRO A 33 -7.23 -9.84 3.71
CA PRO A 33 -8.29 -10.70 4.24
C PRO A 33 -8.60 -10.41 5.72
N ILE A 34 -9.77 -10.83 6.18
CA ILE A 34 -10.29 -10.51 7.53
C ILE A 34 -9.35 -10.95 8.67
N SER A 35 -8.50 -11.93 8.41
CA SER A 35 -7.48 -12.42 9.35
C SER A 35 -6.45 -11.36 9.74
N LEU A 36 -6.20 -10.37 8.84
CA LEU A 36 -5.25 -9.28 9.10
C LEU A 36 -5.66 -8.39 10.28
N ARG A 37 -6.95 -8.34 10.61
CA ARG A 37 -7.46 -7.58 11.77
C ARG A 37 -6.95 -8.08 13.11
N LYS A 38 -6.32 -9.26 13.15
CA LYS A 38 -5.72 -9.85 14.36
C LYS A 38 -4.22 -9.51 14.50
N ILE A 39 -3.64 -8.89 13.48
CA ILE A 39 -2.24 -8.50 13.46
C ILE A 39 -2.11 -7.10 14.07
N ASN A 40 -0.96 -6.82 14.68
CA ASN A 40 -0.70 -5.52 15.27
C ASN A 40 -0.79 -4.41 14.21
N THR A 41 -1.60 -3.40 14.48
CA THR A 41 -1.67 -2.21 13.64
C THR A 41 -0.56 -1.25 14.04
N VAL A 42 0.31 -0.90 13.12
CA VAL A 42 1.51 -0.06 13.34
C VAL A 42 1.42 1.33 12.73
N THR A 43 0.24 1.70 12.23
CA THR A 43 -0.03 3.05 11.73
C THR A 43 -1.39 3.54 12.23
N SER A 44 -1.61 4.84 12.20
CA SER A 44 -2.91 5.46 12.48
C SER A 44 -3.17 6.63 11.54
N SER A 45 -4.45 6.99 11.37
CA SER A 45 -4.84 8.19 10.62
C SER A 45 -4.95 9.39 11.57
N ASN A 46 -4.44 10.52 11.12
CA ASN A 46 -4.63 11.81 11.77
C ASN A 46 -5.91 12.53 11.30
N ILE A 47 -6.72 11.85 10.47
CA ILE A 47 -8.01 12.33 9.98
C ILE A 47 -9.12 11.57 10.66
N ASP A 48 -10.06 12.29 11.24
CA ASP A 48 -11.25 11.71 11.86
C ASP A 48 -12.27 11.31 10.79
N SER A 49 -12.34 10.02 10.49
CA SER A 49 -13.25 9.45 9.48
C SER A 49 -14.73 9.47 9.90
N THR A 50 -15.07 9.86 11.14
CA THR A 50 -16.45 9.95 11.61
C THR A 50 -17.12 11.28 11.25
N LYS A 51 -16.34 12.26 10.79
CA LYS A 51 -16.82 13.58 10.36
C LYS A 51 -17.52 13.52 9.01
N SER A 52 -18.22 14.61 8.66
CA SER A 52 -18.82 14.76 7.34
C SER A 52 -17.74 14.82 6.25
N GLN A 53 -18.08 14.45 5.02
CA GLN A 53 -17.15 14.49 3.88
C GLN A 53 -16.51 15.86 3.69
N LYS A 54 -17.27 16.96 3.94
CA LYS A 54 -16.77 18.32 3.86
C LYS A 54 -15.70 18.60 4.91
N GLU A 55 -15.96 18.23 6.16
CA GLU A 55 -14.99 18.42 7.26
C GLU A 55 -13.74 17.56 7.08
N ILE A 56 -13.88 16.35 6.52
CA ILE A 56 -12.75 15.50 6.16
C ILE A 56 -11.90 16.19 5.10
N ASP A 57 -12.50 16.68 4.00
CA ASP A 57 -11.79 17.37 2.94
C ASP A 57 -11.07 18.64 3.45
N GLU A 58 -11.74 19.44 4.26
CA GLU A 58 -11.17 20.62 4.89
C GLU A 58 -9.95 20.25 5.78
N SER A 59 -10.09 19.23 6.62
CA SER A 59 -9.01 18.75 7.49
C SER A 59 -7.81 18.22 6.73
N VAL A 60 -8.05 17.51 5.63
CA VAL A 60 -6.97 17.02 4.75
C VAL A 60 -6.23 18.17 4.10
N ARG A 61 -6.96 19.16 3.52
CA ARG A 61 -6.36 20.34 2.89
C ARG A 61 -5.54 21.18 3.87
N GLU A 62 -6.05 21.37 5.07
CA GLU A 62 -5.36 22.10 6.15
C GLU A 62 -4.02 21.43 6.46
N LYS A 63 -4.04 20.12 6.73
CA LYS A 63 -2.81 19.36 7.03
C LYS A 63 -1.80 19.39 5.88
N VAL A 64 -2.26 19.24 4.65
CA VAL A 64 -1.37 19.30 3.47
C VAL A 64 -0.76 20.68 3.31
N ASN A 65 -1.53 21.76 3.48
CA ASN A 65 -1.02 23.13 3.40
C ASN A 65 0.02 23.45 4.49
N GLU A 66 -0.13 22.84 5.66
CA GLU A 66 0.77 22.98 6.80
C GLU A 66 1.93 21.98 6.76
N ASN A 67 2.02 21.13 5.75
CA ASN A 67 2.99 20.03 5.65
C ASN A 67 2.94 19.06 6.84
N LEU A 68 1.75 18.87 7.42
CA LEU A 68 1.54 17.93 8.51
C LEU A 68 1.22 16.52 7.95
N PRO A 69 1.67 15.45 8.62
CA PRO A 69 1.42 14.09 8.17
C PRO A 69 -0.06 13.73 8.33
N LEU A 70 -0.65 13.08 7.31
CA LEU A 70 -2.00 12.52 7.38
C LEU A 70 -2.04 11.19 8.14
N TYR A 71 -0.90 10.51 8.23
CA TYR A 71 -0.74 9.23 8.90
C TYR A 71 0.44 9.26 9.85
N GLU A 72 0.34 8.50 10.92
CA GLU A 72 1.43 8.30 11.86
C GLU A 72 1.89 6.84 11.83
N VAL A 73 3.20 6.65 12.07
CA VAL A 73 3.82 5.33 12.24
C VAL A 73 4.19 5.15 13.69
N ASP A 74 3.73 4.09 14.32
CA ASP A 74 4.17 3.70 15.65
C ASP A 74 5.57 3.06 15.59
N THR A 75 6.58 3.93 15.61
CA THR A 75 7.99 3.53 15.56
C THR A 75 8.38 2.68 16.78
N ASN A 76 7.76 2.93 17.93
CA ASN A 76 8.02 2.15 19.14
C ASN A 76 7.55 0.69 18.97
N GLN A 77 6.35 0.52 18.42
CA GLN A 77 5.81 -0.81 18.15
C GLN A 77 6.65 -1.53 17.07
N ILE A 78 7.03 -0.84 15.98
CA ILE A 78 7.91 -1.41 14.96
C ILE A 78 9.26 -1.83 15.55
N ASN A 79 9.84 -1.02 16.43
CA ASN A 79 11.07 -1.38 17.15
C ASN A 79 10.93 -2.64 17.99
N GLN A 80 9.80 -2.81 18.68
CA GLN A 80 9.52 -4.01 19.48
C GLN A 80 9.32 -5.25 18.60
N LEU A 81 8.68 -5.10 17.45
CA LEU A 81 8.45 -6.19 16.50
C LEU A 81 9.74 -6.68 15.85
N LYS A 82 10.73 -5.82 15.67
CA LYS A 82 12.03 -6.10 15.02
C LYS A 82 11.85 -6.80 13.68
N PRO A 83 11.23 -6.15 12.68
CA PRO A 83 10.99 -6.75 11.39
C PRO A 83 12.29 -6.96 10.61
N ASP A 84 12.33 -8.04 9.83
CA ASP A 84 13.39 -8.28 8.85
C ASP A 84 13.15 -7.44 7.58
N ILE A 85 11.86 -7.21 7.26
CA ILE A 85 11.43 -6.50 6.05
C ILE A 85 10.26 -5.58 6.40
N ILE A 86 10.32 -4.35 5.86
CA ILE A 86 9.23 -3.38 5.88
C ILE A 86 8.85 -3.09 4.43
N ILE A 87 7.56 -3.19 4.10
CA ILE A 87 7.06 -2.89 2.76
C ILE A 87 6.16 -1.65 2.84
N THR A 88 6.46 -0.68 2.00
CA THR A 88 5.77 0.61 1.87
C THR A 88 5.49 0.93 0.41
N GLN A 89 4.98 2.12 0.11
CA GLN A 89 4.80 2.60 -1.26
C GLN A 89 5.44 3.96 -1.46
N GLY A 90 5.87 4.23 -2.71
CA GLY A 90 6.44 5.50 -3.14
C GLY A 90 5.57 6.29 -4.12
N VAL A 91 4.30 5.89 -4.31
CA VAL A 91 3.44 6.45 -5.39
C VAL A 91 2.76 7.74 -4.98
N CYS A 92 2.44 7.91 -3.70
CA CYS A 92 1.69 9.06 -3.20
C CYS A 92 2.10 9.38 -1.76
N ASP A 93 2.70 10.55 -1.55
CA ASP A 93 3.10 11.03 -0.23
C ASP A 93 1.90 11.41 0.65
N VAL A 94 0.71 11.51 0.06
CA VAL A 94 -0.54 11.89 0.74
C VAL A 94 -1.33 10.65 1.17
N CYS A 95 -1.29 9.57 0.38
CA CYS A 95 -2.15 8.40 0.58
C CYS A 95 -1.52 7.29 1.42
N ALA A 96 -0.20 7.32 1.60
CA ALA A 96 0.52 6.41 2.47
C ALA A 96 1.90 6.99 2.83
N ILE A 97 2.54 6.34 3.78
CA ILE A 97 3.87 6.75 4.24
C ILE A 97 4.88 6.33 3.17
N SER A 98 5.55 7.32 2.56
CA SER A 98 6.55 7.07 1.53
C SER A 98 7.81 6.39 2.08
N SER A 99 8.60 5.78 1.19
CA SER A 99 9.88 5.16 1.56
C SER A 99 10.81 6.15 2.24
N ASP A 100 10.86 7.39 1.76
CA ASP A 100 11.72 8.44 2.31
C ASP A 100 11.27 8.84 3.71
N GLN A 101 9.96 8.96 3.93
CA GLN A 101 9.40 9.21 5.26
C GLN A 101 9.69 8.02 6.20
N VAL A 102 9.51 6.79 5.73
CA VAL A 102 9.86 5.60 6.50
C VAL A 102 11.35 5.57 6.82
N GLU A 103 12.21 5.85 5.85
CA GLU A 103 13.67 5.89 6.09
C GLU A 103 14.06 6.98 7.10
N VAL A 104 13.49 8.18 7.00
CA VAL A 104 13.73 9.26 7.96
C VAL A 104 13.26 8.88 9.35
N LEU A 105 12.08 8.28 9.48
CA LEU A 105 11.53 7.82 10.75
C LEU A 105 12.35 6.68 11.34
N LEU A 106 12.80 5.74 10.51
CA LEU A 106 13.54 4.54 10.95
C LEU A 106 15.05 4.80 11.15
N LYS A 107 15.63 5.78 10.45
CA LYS A 107 17.02 6.22 10.66
C LYS A 107 17.15 7.33 11.69
N GLY A 108 16.02 7.89 12.15
CA GLY A 108 15.98 8.91 13.20
C GLY A 108 16.44 8.38 14.56
N GLN A 109 16.79 9.30 15.48
CA GLN A 109 17.29 8.94 16.82
C GLN A 109 16.34 8.09 17.67
N LEU A 110 15.08 7.96 17.27
CA LEU A 110 14.04 7.22 17.99
C LEU A 110 13.86 5.76 17.52
N CYS A 111 14.47 5.38 16.40
CA CYS A 111 14.32 4.05 15.86
C CYS A 111 15.64 3.26 15.94
N THR A 112 15.61 2.12 16.63
CA THR A 112 16.75 1.24 16.83
C THR A 112 16.64 -0.05 16.02
N LEU A 113 16.08 0.04 14.79
CA LEU A 113 15.99 -1.14 13.94
C LEU A 113 17.37 -1.67 13.57
N PRO A 114 17.52 -3.01 13.45
CA PRO A 114 18.73 -3.60 12.95
C PRO A 114 19.09 -3.04 11.57
N SER A 115 20.37 -2.79 11.34
CA SER A 115 20.87 -2.37 10.01
C SER A 115 20.57 -3.38 8.89
N SER A 116 20.22 -4.61 9.26
CA SER A 116 19.81 -5.68 8.35
C SER A 116 18.34 -5.58 7.91
N THR A 117 17.50 -4.73 8.52
CA THR A 117 16.10 -4.55 8.12
C THR A 117 16.06 -3.95 6.72
N LYS A 118 15.38 -4.65 5.80
CA LYS A 118 15.19 -4.19 4.42
C LYS A 118 13.91 -3.40 4.29
N ILE A 119 13.97 -2.30 3.54
CA ILE A 119 12.80 -1.51 3.15
C ILE A 119 12.55 -1.75 1.67
N ILE A 120 11.30 -2.09 1.32
CA ILE A 120 10.86 -2.29 -0.05
C ILE A 120 9.77 -1.25 -0.33
N SER A 121 9.99 -0.41 -1.35
CA SER A 121 9.02 0.56 -1.81
C SER A 121 8.34 0.06 -3.08
N LEU A 122 7.01 0.01 -3.06
CA LEU A 122 6.18 -0.34 -4.21
C LEU A 122 5.87 0.93 -5.00
N ASN A 123 5.91 0.85 -6.33
CA ASN A 123 5.76 2.02 -7.19
C ASN A 123 4.74 1.79 -8.34
N GLY A 124 3.88 0.78 -8.23
CA GLY A 124 2.93 0.40 -9.26
C GLY A 124 1.95 1.53 -9.60
N ARG A 125 2.02 2.04 -10.84
CA ARG A 125 1.11 3.03 -11.44
C ARG A 125 0.35 2.48 -12.63
N SER A 126 0.78 1.33 -13.14
CA SER A 126 0.17 0.60 -14.24
C SER A 126 0.01 -0.86 -13.87
N PHE A 127 -0.74 -1.62 -14.67
CA PHE A 127 -0.87 -3.06 -14.47
C PHE A 127 0.49 -3.77 -14.50
N ASP A 128 1.36 -3.37 -15.41
CA ASP A 128 2.67 -3.99 -15.55
C ASP A 128 3.59 -3.63 -14.36
N ASP A 129 3.49 -2.42 -13.82
CA ASP A 129 4.20 -2.03 -12.60
C ASP A 129 3.72 -2.84 -11.39
N ILE A 130 2.39 -3.06 -11.26
CA ILE A 130 1.84 -3.90 -10.19
C ILE A 130 2.36 -5.33 -10.30
N CYS A 131 2.43 -5.88 -11.52
CA CYS A 131 3.05 -7.18 -11.76
C CYS A 131 4.52 -7.20 -11.29
N ASN A 132 5.27 -6.15 -11.57
CA ASN A 132 6.66 -6.01 -11.13
C ASN A 132 6.76 -5.90 -9.59
N ASP A 133 5.86 -5.18 -8.95
CA ASP A 133 5.80 -5.09 -7.48
C ASP A 133 5.56 -6.48 -6.86
N ILE A 134 4.65 -7.29 -7.43
CA ILE A 134 4.39 -8.68 -7.00
C ILE A 134 5.67 -9.54 -7.11
N LEU A 135 6.39 -9.42 -8.24
CA LEU A 135 7.63 -10.16 -8.44
C LEU A 135 8.74 -9.70 -7.47
N THR A 136 8.83 -8.41 -7.21
CA THR A 136 9.80 -7.81 -6.27
C THR A 136 9.56 -8.34 -4.85
N ILE A 137 8.30 -8.35 -4.40
CA ILE A 137 7.93 -8.94 -3.11
C ILE A 137 8.26 -10.44 -3.10
N GLY A 138 7.89 -11.16 -4.16
CA GLY A 138 8.16 -12.59 -4.27
C GLY A 138 9.64 -12.94 -4.21
N GLU A 139 10.49 -12.16 -4.84
CA GLU A 139 11.95 -12.34 -4.79
C GLU A 139 12.48 -12.05 -3.38
N ALA A 140 12.09 -10.94 -2.78
CA ALA A 140 12.54 -10.55 -1.44
C ALA A 140 12.12 -11.55 -0.35
N LEU A 141 10.98 -12.21 -0.54
CA LEU A 141 10.41 -13.17 0.39
C LEU A 141 10.75 -14.64 0.04
N ASN A 142 11.61 -14.89 -0.94
CA ASN A 142 11.97 -16.24 -1.46
C ASN A 142 10.74 -17.03 -1.96
N GLN A 143 9.78 -16.36 -2.60
CA GLN A 143 8.55 -16.92 -3.17
C GLN A 143 8.47 -16.67 -4.69
N LYS A 144 9.58 -16.73 -5.39
CA LYS A 144 9.70 -16.36 -6.81
C LYS A 144 8.74 -17.15 -7.73
N GLU A 145 8.66 -18.47 -7.53
CA GLU A 145 7.77 -19.30 -8.35
C GLU A 145 6.29 -18.95 -8.13
N ARG A 146 5.92 -18.68 -6.87
CA ARG A 146 4.55 -18.37 -6.51
C ARG A 146 4.14 -16.97 -6.99
N SER A 147 5.02 -16.00 -6.86
CA SER A 147 4.78 -14.65 -7.41
C SER A 147 4.67 -14.66 -8.94
N GLN A 148 5.51 -15.44 -9.63
CA GLN A 148 5.41 -15.59 -11.08
C GLN A 148 4.08 -16.22 -11.50
N LYS A 149 3.59 -17.20 -10.74
CA LYS A 149 2.29 -17.79 -11.00
C LYS A 149 1.16 -16.77 -10.85
N ILE A 150 1.16 -15.97 -9.77
CA ILE A 150 0.17 -14.91 -9.56
C ILE A 150 0.16 -13.93 -10.74
N VAL A 151 1.33 -13.49 -11.18
CA VAL A 151 1.46 -12.57 -12.32
C VAL A 151 0.96 -13.19 -13.61
N ASN A 152 1.32 -14.45 -13.88
CA ASN A 152 0.83 -15.14 -15.09
C ASN A 152 -0.68 -15.27 -15.08
N ASP A 153 -1.28 -15.69 -13.95
CA ASP A 153 -2.72 -15.81 -13.79
C ASP A 153 -3.42 -14.45 -14.03
N ALA A 154 -2.85 -13.34 -13.51
CA ALA A 154 -3.39 -12.00 -13.72
C ALA A 154 -3.31 -11.54 -15.19
N ILE A 155 -2.20 -11.83 -15.87
CA ILE A 155 -2.03 -11.53 -17.31
C ILE A 155 -3.03 -12.31 -18.14
N ASP A 156 -3.24 -13.59 -17.83
CA ASP A 156 -4.19 -14.44 -18.54
C ASP A 156 -5.64 -13.92 -18.37
N GLU A 157 -6.02 -13.51 -17.16
CA GLU A 157 -7.32 -12.90 -16.92
C GLU A 157 -7.50 -11.59 -17.67
N ARG A 158 -6.51 -10.71 -17.67
CA ARG A 158 -6.52 -9.46 -18.46
C ARG A 158 -6.73 -9.75 -19.94
N ASN A 159 -6.02 -10.74 -20.49
CA ASN A 159 -6.12 -11.11 -21.89
C ASN A 159 -7.51 -11.70 -22.23
N LYS A 160 -8.09 -12.52 -21.37
CA LYS A 160 -9.47 -13.01 -21.52
C LYS A 160 -10.47 -11.85 -21.55
N MET A 161 -10.36 -10.91 -20.59
CA MET A 161 -11.23 -9.72 -20.55
C MET A 161 -11.10 -8.87 -21.81
N SER A 162 -9.90 -8.68 -22.32
CA SER A 162 -9.65 -7.93 -23.56
C SER A 162 -10.25 -8.59 -24.80
N SER A 163 -10.44 -9.91 -24.79
CA SER A 163 -11.07 -10.66 -25.88
C SER A 163 -12.60 -10.69 -25.80
N MET A 164 -13.20 -10.27 -24.68
CA MET A 164 -14.64 -10.19 -24.54
C MET A 164 -15.22 -9.07 -25.41
N SER A 165 -16.46 -9.24 -25.86
CA SER A 165 -17.12 -8.23 -26.71
C SER A 165 -17.13 -6.86 -26.02
N LYS A 166 -16.71 -5.83 -26.75
CA LYS A 166 -16.72 -4.45 -26.27
C LYS A 166 -18.17 -4.01 -26.04
N PHE A 167 -18.51 -3.70 -24.81
CA PHE A 167 -19.78 -3.06 -24.49
C PHE A 167 -19.72 -1.60 -24.94
N ASN A 168 -20.71 -1.15 -25.70
CA ASN A 168 -20.84 0.25 -26.08
C ASN A 168 -21.50 1.03 -24.95
N VAL A 169 -20.77 1.19 -23.84
CA VAL A 169 -21.22 1.94 -22.66
C VAL A 169 -20.25 3.07 -22.35
N ARG A 170 -20.83 4.22 -21.95
CA ARG A 170 -20.03 5.31 -21.40
C ARG A 170 -19.87 5.09 -19.90
N VAL A 171 -18.65 5.10 -19.41
CA VAL A 171 -18.33 4.92 -18.00
C VAL A 171 -17.71 6.20 -17.47
N LEU A 172 -18.23 6.70 -16.35
CA LEU A 172 -17.62 7.78 -15.59
C LEU A 172 -16.92 7.17 -14.38
N CYS A 173 -15.60 7.25 -14.34
CA CYS A 173 -14.83 6.90 -13.16
C CYS A 173 -14.76 8.11 -12.23
N LEU A 174 -15.36 7.99 -11.05
CA LEU A 174 -15.26 9.01 -10.01
C LEU A 174 -14.11 8.62 -9.09
N GLU A 175 -13.08 9.45 -9.06
CA GLU A 175 -11.97 9.34 -8.14
C GLU A 175 -12.04 10.52 -7.17
N SER A 176 -11.90 10.25 -5.88
CA SER A 176 -11.77 11.32 -4.89
C SER A 176 -10.38 11.94 -5.01
N VAL A 177 -10.30 12.94 -5.87
CA VAL A 177 -9.13 13.81 -5.92
C VAL A 177 -9.46 15.04 -5.07
N SER A 178 -9.27 14.92 -3.79
CA SER A 178 -9.55 16.00 -2.83
C SER A 178 -8.78 17.29 -3.14
N TYR A 179 -7.94 17.26 -4.15
CA TYR A 179 -6.97 18.32 -4.30
C TYR A 179 -7.09 19.14 -5.56
N THR A 180 -7.70 18.68 -6.64
CA THR A 180 -7.71 19.59 -7.77
C THR A 180 -8.73 19.39 -8.88
N HIS A 181 -9.13 18.28 -9.33
CA HIS A 181 -10.05 18.20 -10.48
C HIS A 181 -10.55 16.78 -10.71
N LEU A 182 -11.83 16.65 -11.01
CA LEU A 182 -12.38 15.49 -11.69
C LEU A 182 -11.67 15.34 -13.05
N ARG A 183 -10.81 14.37 -13.21
CA ARG A 183 -10.31 13.99 -14.53
C ARG A 183 -11.27 12.96 -15.12
N ALA A 184 -11.99 13.36 -16.15
CA ALA A 184 -12.63 12.42 -17.04
C ALA A 184 -11.51 11.72 -17.84
N HIS A 185 -11.27 10.44 -17.60
CA HIS A 185 -10.48 9.65 -18.51
C HIS A 185 -11.34 9.29 -19.71
N GLU A 186 -11.12 9.96 -20.83
CA GLU A 186 -11.63 9.51 -22.10
C GLU A 186 -10.99 8.16 -22.41
N THR A 187 -11.80 7.11 -22.46
CA THR A 187 -11.35 5.84 -23.00
C THR A 187 -11.08 6.05 -24.47
N ALA A 188 -9.80 6.03 -24.87
CA ALA A 188 -9.42 5.99 -26.26
C ALA A 188 -10.10 4.79 -26.95
N SER A 189 -10.83 5.08 -27.99
CA SER A 189 -11.51 4.14 -28.89
C SER A 189 -10.51 3.25 -29.64
#